data_189030888ba5ce9a1814ccc543198f31
#
_entry.id   189030888ba5ce9a1814ccc543198f31
#
_cell.length_a   1.000
_cell.length_b   1.000
_cell.length_c   1.000
_cell.angle_alpha   90.00
_cell.angle_beta   90.00
_cell.angle_gamma   90.00
#
_symmetry.space_group_name_H-M   'P 1'
#
loop_
_entity.id
_entity.type
_entity.pdbx_description
1 polymer ?
#
loop_
_entity_poly.entity_id
_entity_poly.type
_entity_poly.pdbx_seq_one_letter_code
_entity_poly.pdbx_strand_id
1 'polypeptide(L)'
;EELRDFLQIRSLTGLRILNRYDVEHIDGALFDYCKSAVFSEPQLDLIYSHLPQGDHTAFAVEYLPGQFDQRADSAAQCIQIISRGERPTVRTARVYLLEGSLTAEEHAAVKKYVINPVECREAALDRRDTLELRCSLPASVATLDGFLTLDEEGLTRFHGENGLAMDLDDLAFCQAYFLSEGRAPTITEIKLIDTYWSDHCRHTTFHTAIDSVTFEDTLLQGAYEDY
;
A
#
# COMPACT_ATOMS: atom_id res chain seq x y z
N GLU A 1 -12.11 6.20 15.49
CA GLU A 1 -13.43 6.51 14.88
C GLU A 1 -13.58 5.76 13.56
N GLU A 2 -12.75 5.99 12.52
CA GLU A 2 -12.88 5.35 11.20
C GLU A 2 -13.04 3.82 11.27
N LEU A 3 -12.18 3.10 11.98
CA LEU A 3 -12.28 1.64 12.10
C LEU A 3 -13.59 1.19 12.75
N ARG A 4 -14.09 1.94 13.72
CA ARG A 4 -15.35 1.61 14.40
C ARG A 4 -16.57 1.92 13.53
N ASP A 5 -16.55 3.06 12.86
CA ASP A 5 -17.72 3.58 12.17
C ASP A 5 -17.81 3.05 10.73
N PHE A 6 -16.67 2.98 10.03
CA PHE A 6 -16.64 2.47 8.65
C PHE A 6 -16.64 0.94 8.59
N LEU A 7 -15.79 0.27 9.38
CA LEU A 7 -15.75 -1.20 9.42
C LEU A 7 -16.81 -1.80 10.37
N GLN A 8 -17.59 -0.99 11.09
CA GLN A 8 -18.61 -1.40 12.04
C GLN A 8 -18.07 -2.31 13.17
N ILE A 9 -16.78 -2.18 13.52
CA ILE A 9 -16.12 -2.97 14.57
C ILE A 9 -16.38 -2.33 15.94
N ARG A 10 -17.50 -2.68 16.56
CA ARG A 10 -17.89 -2.12 17.87
C ARG A 10 -17.08 -2.69 19.03
N SER A 11 -16.46 -3.85 18.86
CA SER A 11 -15.59 -4.52 19.84
C SER A 11 -14.27 -3.78 20.08
N LEU A 12 -13.84 -2.90 19.15
CA LEU A 12 -12.64 -2.08 19.25
C LEU A 12 -12.89 -0.94 20.26
N THR A 13 -12.21 -0.97 21.40
CA THR A 13 -12.33 0.04 22.46
C THR A 13 -11.25 1.10 22.41
N GLY A 14 -10.06 0.76 21.91
CA GLY A 14 -8.93 1.67 21.78
C GLY A 14 -7.99 1.29 20.64
N LEU A 15 -7.24 2.28 20.19
CA LEU A 15 -6.19 2.12 19.19
C LEU A 15 -5.00 2.99 19.58
N ARG A 16 -3.82 2.38 19.64
CA ARG A 16 -2.56 3.11 19.75
C ARG A 16 -1.69 2.78 18.56
N ILE A 17 -1.01 3.79 18.03
CA ILE A 17 -0.07 3.63 16.92
C ILE A 17 1.31 4.03 17.41
N LEU A 18 2.27 3.11 17.26
CA LEU A 18 3.66 3.34 17.65
C LEU A 18 4.52 3.41 16.38
N ASN A 19 5.47 4.34 16.36
CA ASN A 19 6.51 4.37 15.34
C ASN A 19 7.67 3.49 15.80
N ARG A 20 7.95 2.42 15.07
CA ARG A 20 9.07 1.51 15.32
C ARG A 20 10.26 1.93 14.47
N TYR A 21 11.44 1.94 15.07
CA TYR A 21 12.71 2.11 14.39
C TYR A 21 13.59 0.90 14.66
N ASP A 22 14.00 0.23 13.61
CA ASP A 22 15.01 -0.83 13.63
C ASP A 22 16.30 -0.23 13.07
N VAL A 23 17.39 -0.33 13.80
CA VAL A 23 18.67 0.30 13.44
C VAL A 23 19.78 -0.74 13.51
N GLU A 24 20.59 -0.81 12.45
CA GLU A 24 21.76 -1.68 12.33
C GLU A 24 23.01 -0.83 12.03
N HIS A 25 24.18 -1.32 12.37
CA HIS A 25 25.47 -0.65 12.20
C HIS A 25 25.58 0.67 13.02
N ILE A 26 25.20 0.60 14.29
CA ILE A 26 25.29 1.69 15.26
C ILE A 26 25.83 1.15 16.58
N ASP A 27 26.69 1.91 17.27
CA ASP A 27 27.09 1.52 18.63
C ASP A 27 25.99 1.83 19.66
N GLY A 28 26.05 1.12 20.81
CA GLY A 28 25.00 1.21 21.82
C GLY A 28 24.87 2.60 22.44
N ALA A 29 25.95 3.32 22.66
CA ALA A 29 25.93 4.65 23.30
C ALA A 29 25.31 5.69 22.36
N LEU A 30 25.66 5.64 21.07
CA LEU A 30 25.06 6.48 20.04
C LEU A 30 23.58 6.14 19.87
N PHE A 31 23.21 4.86 19.86
CA PHE A 31 21.82 4.43 19.78
C PHE A 31 20.99 4.97 20.95
N ASP A 32 21.51 4.88 22.18
CA ASP A 32 20.82 5.40 23.36
C ASP A 32 20.64 6.92 23.30
N TYR A 33 21.65 7.65 22.82
CA TYR A 33 21.53 9.08 22.57
C TYR A 33 20.45 9.41 21.52
N CYS A 34 20.40 8.63 20.44
CA CYS A 34 19.45 8.83 19.35
C CYS A 34 18.00 8.57 19.75
N LYS A 35 17.74 7.84 20.84
CA LYS A 35 16.37 7.63 21.33
C LYS A 35 15.64 8.95 21.57
N SER A 36 16.32 9.90 22.19
CA SER A 36 15.73 11.22 22.48
C SER A 36 16.04 12.29 21.43
N ALA A 37 17.14 12.13 20.68
CA ALA A 37 17.59 13.17 19.75
C ALA A 37 17.07 12.97 18.32
N VAL A 38 16.70 11.73 17.93
CA VAL A 38 16.33 11.38 16.56
C VAL A 38 14.98 10.67 16.47
N PHE A 39 14.73 9.71 17.39
CA PHE A 39 13.57 8.81 17.26
C PHE A 39 12.32 9.31 17.97
N SER A 40 12.42 10.36 18.76
CA SER A 40 11.31 10.91 19.55
C SER A 40 11.43 12.41 19.79
N GLU A 41 10.30 13.00 20.11
CA GLU A 41 10.21 14.33 20.73
C GLU A 41 10.00 14.13 22.25
N PRO A 42 11.04 14.35 23.09
CA PRO A 42 10.99 14.00 24.52
C PRO A 42 9.84 14.64 25.31
N GLN A 43 9.28 15.74 24.81
CA GLN A 43 8.17 16.44 25.45
C GLN A 43 6.80 15.80 25.12
N LEU A 44 6.71 15.04 24.03
CA LEU A 44 5.46 14.52 23.49
C LEU A 44 5.43 13.00 23.44
N ASP A 45 6.58 12.36 23.23
CA ASP A 45 6.67 10.93 22.95
C ASP A 45 7.10 10.12 24.18
N LEU A 46 6.53 8.93 24.28
CA LEU A 46 6.99 7.87 25.18
C LEU A 46 7.81 6.87 24.40
N ILE A 47 9.01 6.54 24.88
CA ILE A 47 9.92 5.61 24.23
C ILE A 47 9.80 4.24 24.90
N TYR A 48 9.69 3.21 24.09
CA TYR A 48 9.64 1.81 24.51
C TYR A 48 10.79 1.02 23.85
N SER A 49 11.54 0.25 24.64
CA SER A 49 12.55 -0.68 24.11
C SER A 49 11.93 -2.02 23.68
N HIS A 50 10.75 -2.30 24.15
CA HIS A 50 9.97 -3.49 23.85
C HIS A 50 8.51 -3.12 23.62
N LEU A 51 7.78 -3.98 22.93
CA LEU A 51 6.35 -3.78 22.76
C LEU A 51 5.67 -3.64 24.15
N PRO A 52 4.90 -2.56 24.41
CA PRO A 52 4.19 -2.41 25.66
C PRO A 52 3.31 -3.63 25.95
N GLN A 53 3.34 -4.12 27.19
CA GLN A 53 2.42 -5.18 27.62
C GLN A 53 1.04 -4.59 27.90
N GLY A 54 0.00 -5.37 27.64
CA GLY A 54 -1.39 -4.96 27.88
C GLY A 54 -2.38 -5.91 27.23
N ASP A 55 -3.64 -5.68 27.48
CA ASP A 55 -4.75 -6.43 26.85
C ASP A 55 -5.06 -5.83 25.47
N HIS A 56 -4.20 -6.14 24.52
CA HIS A 56 -4.33 -5.70 23.14
C HIS A 56 -3.80 -6.77 22.17
N THR A 57 -4.32 -6.77 20.95
CA THR A 57 -3.70 -7.46 19.83
C THR A 57 -2.83 -6.48 19.05
N ALA A 58 -1.74 -6.97 18.48
CA ALA A 58 -0.78 -6.12 17.79
C ALA A 58 -0.47 -6.65 16.39
N PHE A 59 -0.26 -5.73 15.45
CA PHE A 59 0.38 -6.02 14.16
C PHE A 59 1.22 -4.82 13.74
N ALA A 60 2.18 -5.05 12.85
CA ALA A 60 3.03 -4.00 12.33
C ALA A 60 2.91 -3.90 10.80
N VAL A 61 3.12 -2.70 10.28
CA VAL A 61 3.09 -2.40 8.85
C VAL A 61 4.38 -1.71 8.45
N GLU A 62 5.04 -2.21 7.43
CA GLU A 62 6.26 -1.64 6.86
C GLU A 62 6.12 -1.39 5.36
N TYR A 63 6.96 -0.53 4.81
CA TYR A 63 7.03 -0.33 3.36
C TYR A 63 7.55 -1.57 2.64
N LEU A 64 7.03 -1.79 1.43
CA LEU A 64 7.55 -2.82 0.54
C LEU A 64 9.02 -2.53 0.15
N PRO A 65 9.81 -3.56 -0.15
CA PRO A 65 11.12 -3.38 -0.76
C PRO A 65 11.01 -2.53 -2.04
N GLY A 66 11.85 -1.49 -2.14
CA GLY A 66 11.81 -0.55 -3.27
C GLY A 66 10.97 0.70 -3.03
N GLN A 67 10.11 0.71 -2.05
CA GLN A 67 9.41 1.92 -1.61
C GLN A 67 10.33 2.81 -0.76
N PHE A 68 10.18 4.12 -0.91
CA PHE A 68 10.98 5.10 -0.18
C PHE A 68 10.41 5.31 1.24
N ASP A 69 11.18 4.93 2.25
CA ASP A 69 10.87 5.16 3.64
C ASP A 69 11.51 6.48 4.11
N GLN A 70 10.76 7.57 3.97
CA GLN A 70 11.23 8.91 4.34
C GLN A 70 11.64 9.02 5.81
N ARG A 71 10.92 8.35 6.71
CA ARG A 71 11.21 8.37 8.16
C ARG A 71 12.53 7.67 8.46
N ALA A 72 12.76 6.51 7.85
CA ALA A 72 14.01 5.78 7.98
C ALA A 72 15.19 6.56 7.39
N ASP A 73 14.98 7.15 6.21
CA ASP A 73 16.00 7.95 5.53
C ASP A 73 16.42 9.17 6.35
N SER A 74 15.45 9.93 6.86
CA SER A 74 15.69 11.10 7.71
C SER A 74 16.41 10.71 9.01
N ALA A 75 15.99 9.62 9.66
CA ALA A 75 16.63 9.12 10.87
C ALA A 75 18.09 8.72 10.60
N ALA A 76 18.36 7.98 9.53
CA ALA A 76 19.73 7.60 9.14
C ALA A 76 20.61 8.81 8.86
N GLN A 77 20.09 9.84 8.19
CA GLN A 77 20.81 11.09 7.95
C GLN A 77 21.13 11.83 9.26
N CYS A 78 20.15 11.97 10.16
CA CYS A 78 20.37 12.60 11.47
C CYS A 78 21.45 11.88 12.28
N ILE A 79 21.44 10.55 12.31
CA ILE A 79 22.45 9.75 12.99
C ILE A 79 23.82 9.97 12.37
N GLN A 80 23.92 10.00 11.03
CA GLN A 80 25.18 10.26 10.34
C GLN A 80 25.74 11.66 10.65
N ILE A 81 24.89 12.69 10.72
CA ILE A 81 25.28 14.05 11.06
C ILE A 81 25.81 14.12 12.52
N ILE A 82 25.12 13.47 13.45
CA ILE A 82 25.49 13.44 14.86
C ILE A 82 26.82 12.72 15.06
N SER A 83 26.97 11.54 14.48
CA SER A 83 28.16 10.71 14.64
C SER A 83 29.36 11.19 13.82
N ARG A 84 29.12 11.91 12.74
CA ARG A 84 30.10 12.24 11.67
C ARG A 84 30.80 10.98 11.10
N GLY A 85 30.13 9.84 11.20
CA GLY A 85 30.60 8.54 10.78
C GLY A 85 29.86 8.00 9.57
N GLU A 86 29.86 6.67 9.46
CA GLU A 86 29.10 5.97 8.43
C GLU A 86 27.59 6.09 8.69
N ARG A 87 26.83 6.05 7.61
CA ARG A 87 25.38 6.10 7.67
C ARG A 87 24.86 4.73 8.10
N PRO A 88 24.09 4.63 9.22
CA PRO A 88 23.53 3.35 9.63
C PRO A 88 22.40 2.91 8.71
N THR A 89 22.08 1.62 8.75
CA THR A 89 20.85 1.09 8.14
C THR A 89 19.69 1.30 9.10
N VAL A 90 18.64 1.98 8.64
CA VAL A 90 17.42 2.21 9.40
C VAL A 90 16.23 1.68 8.61
N ARG A 91 15.29 1.03 9.31
CA ARG A 91 13.97 0.64 8.80
C ARG A 91 12.92 1.13 9.77
N THR A 92 11.74 1.50 9.26
CA THR A 92 10.63 1.83 10.12
C THR A 92 9.42 0.96 9.89
N ALA A 93 8.59 0.85 10.91
CA ALA A 93 7.28 0.25 10.83
C ALA A 93 6.30 1.03 11.71
N ARG A 94 5.02 0.99 11.37
CA ARG A 94 3.95 1.41 12.26
C ARG A 94 3.40 0.20 12.96
N VAL A 95 3.40 0.21 14.29
CA VAL A 95 2.81 -0.86 15.11
C VAL A 95 1.47 -0.39 15.62
N TYR A 96 0.44 -1.16 15.32
CA TYR A 96 -0.93 -0.93 15.73
C TYR A 96 -1.25 -1.82 16.91
N LEU A 97 -1.66 -1.21 18.03
CA LEU A 97 -2.14 -1.90 19.22
C LEU A 97 -3.66 -1.71 19.27
N LEU A 98 -4.40 -2.80 19.09
CA LEU A 98 -5.86 -2.81 19.09
C LEU A 98 -6.35 -3.29 20.45
N GLU A 99 -7.04 -2.43 21.19
CA GLU A 99 -7.65 -2.73 22.48
C GLU A 99 -9.10 -3.17 22.27
N GLY A 100 -9.52 -4.20 22.97
CA GLY A 100 -10.86 -4.77 22.90
C GLY A 100 -10.85 -6.24 22.47
N SER A 101 -12.03 -6.85 22.47
CA SER A 101 -12.20 -8.28 22.17
C SER A 101 -12.55 -8.50 20.70
N LEU A 102 -11.58 -8.25 19.81
CA LEU A 102 -11.78 -8.42 18.37
C LEU A 102 -11.76 -9.90 18.00
N THR A 103 -12.67 -10.29 17.10
CA THR A 103 -12.63 -11.61 16.45
C THR A 103 -11.49 -11.68 15.44
N ALA A 104 -11.15 -12.89 14.98
CA ALA A 104 -10.14 -13.08 13.94
C ALA A 104 -10.53 -12.38 12.62
N GLU A 105 -11.82 -12.39 12.28
CA GLU A 105 -12.37 -11.74 11.08
C GLU A 105 -12.30 -10.23 11.21
N GLU A 106 -12.63 -9.65 12.35
CA GLU A 106 -12.50 -8.22 12.62
C GLU A 106 -11.05 -7.77 12.54
N HIS A 107 -10.13 -8.55 13.12
CA HIS A 107 -8.69 -8.28 13.05
C HIS A 107 -8.17 -8.31 11.59
N ALA A 108 -8.62 -9.29 10.80
CA ALA A 108 -8.28 -9.38 9.38
C ALA A 108 -8.86 -8.20 8.57
N ALA A 109 -10.08 -7.75 8.88
CA ALA A 109 -10.70 -6.59 8.27
C ALA A 109 -9.92 -5.31 8.56
N VAL A 110 -9.46 -5.11 9.81
CA VAL A 110 -8.61 -3.97 10.18
C VAL A 110 -7.29 -3.99 9.39
N LYS A 111 -6.61 -5.16 9.33
CA LYS A 111 -5.38 -5.29 8.54
C LYS A 111 -5.60 -4.95 7.06
N LYS A 112 -6.66 -5.50 6.47
CA LYS A 112 -7.02 -5.23 5.06
C LYS A 112 -7.29 -3.75 4.79
N TYR A 113 -7.88 -3.05 5.75
CA TYR A 113 -8.15 -1.61 5.65
C TYR A 113 -6.88 -0.76 5.78
N VAL A 114 -5.99 -1.13 6.72
CA VAL A 114 -4.79 -0.35 7.07
C VAL A 114 -3.63 -0.59 6.10
N ILE A 115 -3.47 -1.83 5.61
CA ILE A 115 -2.34 -2.21 4.75
C ILE A 115 -2.70 -1.95 3.29
N ASN A 116 -2.09 -0.92 2.71
CA ASN A 116 -2.14 -0.72 1.26
C ASN A 116 -1.14 -1.69 0.59
N PRO A 117 -1.59 -2.72 -0.15
CA PRO A 117 -0.70 -3.73 -0.71
C PRO A 117 0.21 -3.23 -1.83
N VAL A 118 -0.03 -2.02 -2.34
CA VAL A 118 0.80 -1.39 -3.38
C VAL A 118 2.09 -0.81 -2.80
N GLU A 119 2.06 -0.36 -1.54
CA GLU A 119 3.21 0.30 -0.90
C GLU A 119 3.67 -0.37 0.39
N CYS A 120 2.81 -1.16 1.04
CA CYS A 120 3.06 -1.68 2.38
C CYS A 120 2.76 -3.18 2.46
N ARG A 121 3.33 -3.79 3.49
CA ARG A 121 3.04 -5.16 3.90
C ARG A 121 3.02 -5.30 5.42
N GLU A 122 2.49 -6.41 5.91
CA GLU A 122 2.62 -6.76 7.32
C GLU A 122 4.08 -7.06 7.66
N ALA A 123 4.57 -6.51 8.76
CA ALA A 123 5.90 -6.72 9.29
C ALA A 123 5.86 -7.66 10.52
N ALA A 124 6.90 -8.45 10.71
CA ALA A 124 7.08 -9.22 11.94
C ALA A 124 7.23 -8.27 13.14
N LEU A 125 6.63 -8.64 14.28
CA LEU A 125 6.77 -7.88 15.53
C LEU A 125 8.10 -8.17 16.23
N ASP A 126 8.69 -9.32 15.95
CA ASP A 126 9.94 -9.75 16.56
C ASP A 126 11.14 -8.94 16.05
N ARG A 127 12.19 -8.93 16.88
CA ARG A 127 13.47 -8.34 16.50
C ARG A 127 14.05 -9.10 15.31
N ARG A 128 14.57 -8.35 14.34
CA ARG A 128 15.27 -8.91 13.18
C ARG A 128 16.75 -9.13 13.48
N ASP A 129 17.32 -10.17 12.93
CA ASP A 129 18.76 -10.43 13.00
C ASP A 129 19.54 -9.52 12.04
N THR A 130 18.93 -9.12 10.92
CA THR A 130 19.48 -8.15 9.96
C THR A 130 18.38 -7.34 9.31
N LEU A 131 18.70 -6.10 8.94
CA LEU A 131 17.85 -5.18 8.18
C LEU A 131 18.11 -5.25 6.67
N GLU A 132 19.04 -6.12 6.25
CA GLU A 132 19.31 -6.34 4.85
C GLU A 132 18.09 -6.95 4.16
N LEU A 133 17.63 -6.29 3.09
CA LEU A 133 16.51 -6.79 2.29
C LEU A 133 17.02 -7.79 1.27
N ARG A 134 16.69 -9.06 1.48
CA ARG A 134 16.89 -10.10 0.48
C ARG A 134 15.66 -10.16 -0.40
N CYS A 135 15.75 -9.55 -1.58
CA CYS A 135 14.72 -9.64 -2.61
C CYS A 135 15.20 -10.59 -3.70
N SER A 136 14.37 -11.56 -4.06
CA SER A 136 14.58 -12.28 -5.31
C SER A 136 14.20 -11.36 -6.46
N LEU A 137 15.18 -10.92 -7.22
CA LEU A 137 14.91 -10.20 -8.45
C LEU A 137 14.39 -11.19 -9.49
N PRO A 138 13.28 -10.90 -10.19
CA PRO A 138 12.84 -11.75 -11.28
C PRO A 138 13.92 -11.75 -12.37
N ALA A 139 14.29 -12.94 -12.84
CA ALA A 139 15.30 -13.09 -13.88
C ALA A 139 14.83 -12.58 -15.25
N SER A 140 13.52 -12.55 -15.47
CA SER A 140 12.88 -12.09 -16.72
C SER A 140 11.48 -11.56 -16.41
N VAL A 141 10.98 -10.74 -17.33
CA VAL A 141 9.58 -10.31 -17.30
C VAL A 141 8.70 -11.43 -17.86
N ALA A 142 7.62 -11.75 -17.18
CA ALA A 142 6.69 -12.79 -17.62
C ALA A 142 5.99 -12.38 -18.93
N THR A 143 6.07 -13.26 -19.93
CA THR A 143 5.28 -13.17 -21.16
C THR A 143 3.91 -13.79 -20.92
N LEU A 144 2.87 -13.18 -21.42
CA LEU A 144 1.49 -13.63 -21.25
C LEU A 144 1.12 -14.65 -22.34
N ASP A 145 1.67 -15.86 -22.21
CA ASP A 145 1.36 -16.94 -23.14
C ASP A 145 -0.15 -17.26 -23.07
N GLY A 146 -0.79 -17.29 -24.24
CA GLY A 146 -2.24 -17.50 -24.34
C GLY A 146 -3.10 -16.22 -24.32
N PHE A 147 -2.55 -15.05 -24.00
CA PHE A 147 -3.31 -13.78 -24.03
C PHE A 147 -3.97 -13.53 -25.39
N LEU A 148 -3.27 -13.82 -26.49
CA LEU A 148 -3.76 -13.61 -27.84
C LEU A 148 -4.94 -14.50 -28.23
N THR A 149 -5.21 -15.55 -27.48
CA THR A 149 -6.29 -16.54 -27.74
C THR A 149 -7.41 -16.47 -26.72
N LEU A 150 -7.39 -15.50 -25.80
CA LEU A 150 -8.48 -15.30 -24.86
C LEU A 150 -9.75 -14.86 -25.61
N ASP A 151 -10.86 -15.47 -25.25
CA ASP A 151 -12.19 -15.03 -25.63
C ASP A 151 -12.66 -13.89 -24.70
N GLU A 152 -13.85 -13.37 -24.91
CA GLU A 152 -14.42 -12.29 -24.14
C GLU A 152 -14.50 -12.60 -22.63
N GLU A 153 -14.86 -13.83 -22.28
CA GLU A 153 -14.90 -14.29 -20.88
C GLU A 153 -13.48 -14.36 -20.29
N GLY A 154 -12.51 -14.82 -21.07
CA GLY A 154 -11.10 -14.86 -20.69
C GLY A 154 -10.51 -13.47 -20.49
N LEU A 155 -10.84 -12.50 -21.36
CA LEU A 155 -10.44 -11.11 -21.20
C LEU A 155 -11.08 -10.47 -19.96
N THR A 156 -12.37 -10.73 -19.71
CA THR A 156 -13.07 -10.25 -18.50
C THR A 156 -12.40 -10.76 -17.23
N ARG A 157 -12.07 -12.05 -17.20
CA ARG A 157 -11.36 -12.65 -16.06
C ARG A 157 -9.96 -12.07 -15.90
N PHE A 158 -9.20 -11.97 -16.98
CA PHE A 158 -7.85 -11.38 -16.97
C PHE A 158 -7.87 -9.94 -16.48
N HIS A 159 -8.83 -9.14 -16.93
CA HIS A 159 -9.04 -7.76 -16.47
C HIS A 159 -9.25 -7.70 -14.95
N GLY A 160 -10.19 -8.51 -14.42
CA GLY A 160 -10.50 -8.55 -12.99
C GLY A 160 -9.34 -9.05 -12.12
N GLU A 161 -8.66 -10.12 -12.54
CA GLU A 161 -7.52 -10.70 -11.81
C GLU A 161 -6.32 -9.75 -11.72
N ASN A 162 -6.12 -8.94 -12.75
CA ASN A 162 -5.01 -7.98 -12.81
C ASN A 162 -5.39 -6.59 -12.29
N GLY A 163 -6.67 -6.34 -11.98
CA GLY A 163 -7.15 -5.04 -11.52
C GLY A 163 -6.83 -3.93 -12.50
N LEU A 164 -7.09 -4.17 -13.80
CA LEU A 164 -6.82 -3.18 -14.83
C LEU A 164 -7.85 -2.06 -14.76
N ALA A 165 -7.40 -0.85 -15.06
CA ALA A 165 -8.23 0.34 -15.08
C ALA A 165 -8.80 0.64 -16.47
N MET A 166 -8.15 0.19 -17.56
CA MET A 166 -8.69 0.21 -18.91
C MET A 166 -9.97 -0.63 -19.01
N ASP A 167 -10.88 -0.30 -19.90
CA ASP A 167 -12.08 -1.08 -20.11
C ASP A 167 -11.82 -2.36 -20.96
N LEU A 168 -12.87 -3.18 -21.14
CA LEU A 168 -12.74 -4.43 -21.88
C LEU A 168 -12.51 -4.21 -23.38
N ASP A 169 -13.07 -3.15 -23.95
CA ASP A 169 -12.89 -2.81 -25.37
C ASP A 169 -11.43 -2.37 -25.63
N ASP A 170 -10.86 -1.59 -24.71
CA ASP A 170 -9.45 -1.20 -24.75
C ASP A 170 -8.53 -2.42 -24.62
N LEU A 171 -8.86 -3.36 -23.73
CA LEU A 171 -8.09 -4.58 -23.57
C LEU A 171 -8.18 -5.48 -24.81
N ALA A 172 -9.35 -5.58 -25.43
CA ALA A 172 -9.53 -6.29 -26.69
C ALA A 172 -8.76 -5.62 -27.84
N PHE A 173 -8.72 -4.29 -27.86
CA PHE A 173 -7.87 -3.53 -28.80
C PHE A 173 -6.38 -3.87 -28.60
N CYS A 174 -5.91 -3.90 -27.35
CA CYS A 174 -4.53 -4.33 -27.05
C CYS A 174 -4.27 -5.75 -27.53
N GLN A 175 -5.20 -6.69 -27.35
CA GLN A 175 -5.07 -8.06 -27.83
C GLN A 175 -4.91 -8.08 -29.37
N ALA A 176 -5.77 -7.35 -30.08
CA ALA A 176 -5.71 -7.26 -31.55
C ALA A 176 -4.37 -6.65 -32.03
N TYR A 177 -3.88 -5.64 -31.33
CA TYR A 177 -2.59 -5.02 -31.63
C TYR A 177 -1.45 -6.04 -31.51
N PHE A 178 -1.33 -6.73 -30.38
CA PHE A 178 -0.26 -7.71 -30.16
C PHE A 178 -0.40 -8.94 -31.10
N LEU A 179 -1.63 -9.28 -31.49
CA LEU A 179 -1.87 -10.29 -32.52
C LEU A 179 -1.27 -9.82 -33.88
N SER A 180 -1.43 -8.55 -34.26
CA SER A 180 -0.86 -7.98 -35.47
C SER A 180 0.67 -7.91 -35.43
N GLU A 181 1.26 -7.72 -34.24
CA GLU A 181 2.71 -7.78 -34.01
C GLU A 181 3.27 -9.22 -34.10
N GLY A 182 2.40 -10.24 -34.04
CA GLY A 182 2.81 -11.64 -34.09
C GLY A 182 3.52 -12.14 -32.84
N ARG A 183 3.31 -11.49 -31.70
CA ARG A 183 3.94 -11.85 -30.41
C ARG A 183 2.97 -11.64 -29.23
N ALA A 184 3.12 -12.45 -28.19
CA ALA A 184 2.42 -12.20 -26.94
C ALA A 184 3.04 -11.00 -26.19
N PRO A 185 2.22 -10.18 -25.49
CA PRO A 185 2.71 -9.12 -24.64
C PRO A 185 3.35 -9.68 -23.37
N THR A 186 4.19 -8.87 -22.74
CA THR A 186 4.60 -9.09 -21.35
C THR A 186 3.57 -8.47 -20.41
N ILE A 187 3.54 -8.95 -19.16
CA ILE A 187 2.68 -8.34 -18.14
C ILE A 187 3.05 -6.86 -17.91
N THR A 188 4.33 -6.51 -18.05
CA THR A 188 4.80 -5.13 -17.90
C THR A 188 4.25 -4.23 -19.01
N GLU A 189 4.19 -4.71 -20.27
CA GLU A 189 3.61 -3.94 -21.36
C GLU A 189 2.13 -3.66 -21.12
N ILE A 190 1.36 -4.66 -20.72
CA ILE A 190 -0.07 -4.47 -20.41
C ILE A 190 -0.26 -3.49 -19.25
N LYS A 191 0.49 -3.64 -18.15
CA LYS A 191 0.43 -2.72 -16.99
C LYS A 191 0.86 -1.30 -17.34
N LEU A 192 1.85 -1.14 -18.22
CA LEU A 192 2.30 0.16 -18.69
C LEU A 192 1.22 0.85 -19.54
N ILE A 193 0.64 0.11 -20.49
CA ILE A 193 -0.46 0.62 -21.33
C ILE A 193 -1.64 0.99 -20.45
N ASP A 194 -2.03 0.13 -19.52
CA ASP A 194 -3.09 0.38 -18.54
C ASP A 194 -2.86 1.67 -17.76
N THR A 195 -1.63 1.91 -17.29
CA THR A 195 -1.28 3.13 -16.56
C THR A 195 -1.49 4.39 -17.41
N TYR A 196 -1.07 4.36 -18.67
CA TYR A 196 -1.27 5.49 -19.57
C TYR A 196 -2.74 5.67 -20.00
N TRP A 197 -3.49 4.57 -20.09
CA TRP A 197 -4.88 4.62 -20.56
C TRP A 197 -5.84 5.08 -19.49
N SER A 198 -5.54 4.76 -18.22
CA SER A 198 -6.56 4.83 -17.19
C SER A 198 -6.64 6.15 -16.44
N ASP A 199 -5.57 6.88 -16.25
CA ASP A 199 -5.64 7.74 -15.07
C ASP A 199 -5.31 9.21 -15.27
N HIS A 200 -4.28 9.52 -15.97
CA HIS A 200 -3.82 10.90 -15.99
C HIS A 200 -4.67 11.80 -16.87
N CYS A 201 -5.43 11.24 -17.77
CA CYS A 201 -6.12 12.02 -18.78
C CYS A 201 -7.54 11.53 -19.11
N ARG A 202 -8.15 10.59 -18.46
CA ARG A 202 -9.56 10.11 -18.66
C ARG A 202 -10.27 10.66 -19.90
N HIS A 203 -9.58 10.65 -21.04
CA HIS A 203 -10.06 11.28 -22.28
C HIS A 203 -11.39 10.70 -22.74
N THR A 204 -11.63 9.41 -22.50
CA THR A 204 -12.89 8.74 -22.79
C THR A 204 -14.05 9.35 -22.02
N THR A 205 -13.85 9.74 -20.75
CA THR A 205 -14.88 10.38 -19.93
C THR A 205 -15.31 11.72 -20.51
N PHE A 206 -14.39 12.52 -21.05
CA PHE A 206 -14.69 13.82 -21.64
C PHE A 206 -15.40 13.71 -23.01
N HIS A 207 -15.32 12.58 -23.67
CA HIS A 207 -15.98 12.29 -24.94
C HIS A 207 -17.29 11.49 -24.77
N THR A 208 -17.66 11.16 -23.52
CA THR A 208 -18.90 10.43 -23.25
C THR A 208 -20.10 11.30 -23.60
N ALA A 209 -20.97 10.80 -24.48
CA ALA A 209 -22.27 11.40 -24.73
C ALA A 209 -23.30 10.76 -23.78
N ILE A 210 -24.09 11.59 -23.12
CA ILE A 210 -25.18 11.14 -22.24
C ILE A 210 -26.47 11.12 -23.05
N ASP A 211 -26.97 9.96 -23.38
CA ASP A 211 -28.18 9.79 -24.20
C ASP A 211 -29.45 9.96 -23.38
N SER A 212 -29.43 9.55 -22.11
CA SER A 212 -30.58 9.68 -21.21
C SER A 212 -30.14 9.72 -19.77
N VAL A 213 -30.91 10.42 -18.95
CA VAL A 213 -30.73 10.48 -17.49
C VAL A 213 -32.02 10.09 -16.81
N THR A 214 -31.97 9.17 -15.85
CA THR A 214 -33.12 8.75 -15.05
C THR A 214 -32.82 9.06 -13.58
N PHE A 215 -33.73 9.75 -12.91
CA PHE A 215 -33.61 10.07 -11.50
C PHE A 215 -34.57 9.22 -10.67
N GLU A 216 -34.08 8.63 -9.59
CA GLU A 216 -34.90 7.94 -8.58
C GLU A 216 -35.40 8.91 -7.50
N ASP A 217 -34.84 10.11 -7.44
CA ASP A 217 -35.17 11.16 -6.48
C ASP A 217 -35.67 12.42 -7.19
N THR A 218 -36.86 12.90 -6.77
CA THR A 218 -37.52 14.05 -7.37
C THR A 218 -36.84 15.39 -7.11
N LEU A 219 -36.09 15.49 -5.98
CA LEU A 219 -35.31 16.68 -5.66
C LEU A 219 -34.10 16.82 -6.60
N LEU A 220 -33.43 15.70 -6.86
CA LEU A 220 -32.31 15.67 -7.80
C LEU A 220 -32.76 15.92 -9.24
N GLN A 221 -33.92 15.37 -9.61
CA GLN A 221 -34.52 15.65 -10.92
C GLN A 221 -34.81 17.12 -11.09
N GLY A 222 -35.47 17.76 -10.12
CA GLY A 222 -35.77 19.19 -10.16
C GLY A 222 -34.51 20.06 -10.26
N ALA A 223 -33.48 19.74 -9.47
CA ALA A 223 -32.22 20.46 -9.52
C ALA A 223 -31.51 20.33 -10.89
N TYR A 224 -31.62 19.18 -11.55
CA TYR A 224 -31.07 18.95 -12.89
C TYR A 224 -31.83 19.69 -13.97
N GLU A 225 -33.18 19.76 -13.87
CA GLU A 225 -34.03 20.47 -14.82
C GLU A 225 -33.89 22.01 -14.71
N ASP A 226 -33.52 22.50 -13.53
CA ASP A 226 -33.28 23.93 -13.25
C ASP A 226 -31.89 24.41 -13.70
N TYR A 227 -30.94 23.49 -13.97
CA TYR A 227 -29.57 23.79 -14.41
C TYR A 227 -29.47 23.89 -15.93
#